data_f86af909b699d086feef0d05a8c8493b
#
_entry.id   f86af909b699d086feef0d05a8c8493b
#
_cell.length_a   1.000
_cell.length_b   1.000
_cell.length_c   1.000
_cell.angle_alpha   90.00
_cell.angle_beta   90.00
_cell.angle_gamma   90.00
#
_symmetry.space_group_name_H-M   'P 1'
#
loop_
_entity.id
_entity.type
_entity.pdbx_description
1 polymer ?
#
loop_
_entity_poly.entity_id
_entity_poly.type
_entity_poly.pdbx_seq_one_letter_code
_entity_poly.pdbx_strand_id
1 'polypeptide(L)'
;RNLLKCAREIVAAHGGVFPLTNDALLTLPGIGPYTAAAVSAIAFDQPSVVVDGNVERVMARLHDVHDPLPASKPKLTALAAALTPQRRAGDYAQAVMDLGATVCTPRNPVCGICPWRDPCAARAAGTAAALPKKIPKKKVPTRQGIAYVARRCDGAWLLETRPDKGLLGGMQGFPTTTWGDNPQPDPPLDAAWQTHNTLARHTFTHFHLELTIQTVTVENDVAMKRGYFVETAQFDPKNLPTAMRKVYEQIAATPRHD
;
A
#
# COMPACT_ATOMS: atom_id res chain seq x y z
N ARG A 1 -8.30 -8.10 2.74
CA ARG A 1 -8.67 -9.41 2.14
C ARG A 1 -7.82 -10.57 2.66
N ASN A 2 -6.51 -10.49 2.52
CA ASN A 2 -5.62 -11.58 2.96
C ASN A 2 -5.64 -11.78 4.48
N LEU A 3 -5.70 -10.70 5.25
CA LEU A 3 -5.79 -10.78 6.71
C LEU A 3 -7.03 -11.59 7.17
N LEU A 4 -8.21 -11.34 6.58
CA LEU A 4 -9.42 -12.09 6.89
C LEU A 4 -9.31 -13.57 6.45
N LYS A 5 -8.69 -13.85 5.29
CA LYS A 5 -8.44 -15.23 4.86
C LYS A 5 -7.49 -15.94 5.81
N CYS A 6 -6.41 -15.28 6.20
CA CYS A 6 -5.46 -15.80 7.19
C CYS A 6 -6.16 -16.13 8.51
N ALA A 7 -6.97 -15.21 9.04
CA ALA A 7 -7.71 -15.44 10.29
C ALA A 7 -8.66 -16.65 10.18
N ARG A 8 -9.37 -16.80 9.05
CA ARG A 8 -10.24 -17.97 8.81
C ARG A 8 -9.43 -19.26 8.74
N GLU A 9 -8.28 -19.24 8.06
CA GLU A 9 -7.39 -20.41 7.95
C GLU A 9 -6.86 -20.83 9.34
N ILE A 10 -6.41 -19.86 10.15
CA ILE A 10 -5.95 -20.12 11.52
C ILE A 10 -7.05 -20.82 12.35
N VAL A 11 -8.30 -20.37 12.24
CA VAL A 11 -9.41 -20.99 12.97
C VAL A 11 -9.72 -22.38 12.41
N ALA A 12 -9.82 -22.53 11.07
CA ALA A 12 -10.29 -23.76 10.43
C ALA A 12 -9.24 -24.88 10.46
N ALA A 13 -7.96 -24.57 10.19
CA ALA A 13 -6.90 -25.56 10.03
C ALA A 13 -5.97 -25.68 11.25
N HIS A 14 -5.90 -24.64 12.09
CA HIS A 14 -4.97 -24.58 13.22
C HIS A 14 -5.67 -24.40 14.58
N GLY A 15 -7.01 -24.58 14.64
CA GLY A 15 -7.77 -24.49 15.89
C GLY A 15 -7.65 -23.13 16.63
N GLY A 16 -7.39 -22.04 15.89
CA GLY A 16 -7.22 -20.71 16.47
C GLY A 16 -5.80 -20.39 16.96
N VAL A 17 -4.85 -21.30 16.82
CA VAL A 17 -3.46 -21.13 17.29
C VAL A 17 -2.53 -20.87 16.10
N PHE A 18 -1.70 -19.83 16.20
CA PHE A 18 -0.70 -19.55 15.17
C PHE A 18 0.42 -20.59 15.16
N PRO A 19 0.86 -21.05 13.97
CA PRO A 19 2.04 -21.88 13.83
C PRO A 19 3.29 -21.16 14.37
N LEU A 20 4.21 -21.92 14.96
CA LEU A 20 5.41 -21.37 15.60
C LEU A 20 6.55 -21.13 14.61
N THR A 21 6.62 -21.99 13.58
CA THR A 21 7.78 -22.01 12.67
C THR A 21 7.57 -21.07 11.49
N ASN A 22 8.68 -20.51 10.98
CA ASN A 22 8.69 -19.66 9.78
C ASN A 22 8.04 -20.35 8.58
N ASP A 23 8.39 -21.63 8.33
CA ASP A 23 7.88 -22.37 7.18
C ASP A 23 6.36 -22.60 7.24
N ALA A 24 5.84 -22.94 8.42
CA ALA A 24 4.40 -23.08 8.61
C ALA A 24 3.66 -21.75 8.50
N LEU A 25 4.24 -20.65 8.99
CA LEU A 25 3.68 -19.31 8.83
C LEU A 25 3.62 -18.86 7.36
N LEU A 26 4.61 -19.22 6.55
CA LEU A 26 4.65 -18.91 5.11
C LEU A 26 3.51 -19.56 4.30
N THR A 27 2.89 -20.62 4.79
CA THR A 27 1.74 -21.26 4.12
C THR A 27 0.46 -20.45 4.25
N LEU A 28 0.39 -19.52 5.22
CA LEU A 28 -0.81 -18.76 5.52
C LEU A 28 -1.09 -17.65 4.49
N PRO A 29 -2.35 -17.40 4.13
CA PRO A 29 -2.73 -16.40 3.14
C PRO A 29 -2.25 -14.99 3.50
N GLY A 30 -1.38 -14.43 2.66
CA GLY A 30 -0.87 -13.07 2.81
C GLY A 30 0.27 -12.89 3.83
N ILE A 31 0.78 -13.97 4.38
CA ILE A 31 2.01 -13.99 5.17
C ILE A 31 3.19 -14.15 4.20
N GLY A 32 3.99 -13.12 4.07
CA GLY A 32 5.23 -13.14 3.28
C GLY A 32 6.46 -13.44 4.14
N PRO A 33 7.66 -13.59 3.51
CA PRO A 33 8.89 -13.96 4.22
C PRO A 33 9.22 -13.07 5.42
N TYR A 34 9.08 -11.75 5.26
CA TYR A 34 9.28 -10.81 6.35
C TYR A 34 8.29 -11.04 7.51
N THR A 35 6.99 -11.15 7.20
CA THR A 35 5.96 -11.32 8.23
C THR A 35 6.10 -12.64 8.96
N ALA A 36 6.40 -13.73 8.24
CA ALA A 36 6.62 -15.04 8.82
C ALA A 36 7.81 -15.02 9.80
N ALA A 37 8.95 -14.46 9.36
CA ALA A 37 10.14 -14.33 10.21
C ALA A 37 9.88 -13.43 11.43
N ALA A 38 9.19 -12.31 11.24
CA ALA A 38 8.88 -11.38 12.33
C ALA A 38 7.95 -12.02 13.37
N VAL A 39 6.88 -12.70 12.94
CA VAL A 39 5.97 -13.41 13.87
C VAL A 39 6.71 -14.53 14.60
N SER A 40 7.49 -15.34 13.88
CA SER A 40 8.26 -16.45 14.44
C SER A 40 9.29 -15.97 15.48
N ALA A 41 10.01 -14.88 15.18
CA ALA A 41 11.00 -14.33 16.12
C ALA A 41 10.35 -13.61 17.31
N ILE A 42 9.40 -12.70 17.05
CA ILE A 42 8.89 -11.77 18.06
C ILE A 42 7.86 -12.43 18.98
N ALA A 43 6.95 -13.24 18.41
CA ALA A 43 5.90 -13.87 19.19
C ALA A 43 6.33 -15.21 19.79
N PHE A 44 7.31 -15.91 19.20
CA PHE A 44 7.67 -17.27 19.60
C PHE A 44 9.17 -17.46 19.90
N ASP A 45 9.94 -16.37 19.91
CA ASP A 45 11.40 -16.35 20.19
C ASP A 45 12.21 -17.38 19.36
N GLN A 46 11.73 -17.72 18.16
CA GLN A 46 12.47 -18.58 17.25
C GLN A 46 13.62 -17.80 16.60
N PRO A 47 14.77 -18.42 16.33
CA PRO A 47 15.93 -17.76 15.71
C PRO A 47 15.71 -17.47 14.22
N SER A 48 14.62 -16.77 13.91
CA SER A 48 14.25 -16.39 12.54
C SER A 48 14.88 -15.08 12.14
N VAL A 49 15.41 -15.02 10.91
CA VAL A 49 16.10 -13.84 10.37
C VAL A 49 15.10 -12.82 9.87
N VAL A 50 14.87 -11.75 10.64
CA VAL A 50 13.94 -10.68 10.30
C VAL A 50 14.66 -9.62 9.50
N VAL A 51 14.27 -9.42 8.24
CA VAL A 51 14.86 -8.39 7.36
C VAL A 51 13.77 -7.55 6.72
N ASP A 52 13.65 -6.32 7.19
CA ASP A 52 12.86 -5.25 6.57
C ASP A 52 13.78 -4.19 5.93
N GLY A 53 13.20 -3.11 5.42
CA GLY A 53 13.98 -2.01 4.85
C GLY A 53 14.89 -1.29 5.86
N ASN A 54 14.59 -1.36 7.17
CA ASN A 54 15.44 -0.80 8.22
C ASN A 54 16.66 -1.70 8.44
N VAL A 55 16.42 -3.00 8.57
CA VAL A 55 17.49 -4.01 8.73
C VAL A 55 18.39 -4.06 7.49
N GLU A 56 17.81 -4.04 6.25
CA GLU A 56 18.61 -3.93 5.01
C GLU A 56 19.58 -2.74 5.05
N ARG A 57 19.11 -1.58 5.53
CA ARG A 57 19.92 -0.37 5.64
C ARG A 57 21.00 -0.48 6.71
N VAL A 58 20.65 -1.00 7.89
CA VAL A 58 21.60 -1.22 8.98
C VAL A 58 22.70 -2.20 8.53
N MET A 59 22.36 -3.34 7.94
CA MET A 59 23.31 -4.32 7.45
C MET A 59 24.19 -3.76 6.34
N ALA A 60 23.60 -3.02 5.38
CA ALA A 60 24.35 -2.39 4.30
C ALA A 60 25.42 -1.42 4.83
N ARG A 61 25.10 -0.67 5.90
CA ARG A 61 26.03 0.29 6.52
C ARG A 61 27.04 -0.39 7.45
N LEU A 62 26.58 -1.34 8.27
CA LEU A 62 27.46 -2.06 9.18
C LEU A 62 28.62 -2.73 8.43
N HIS A 63 28.33 -3.30 7.27
CA HIS A 63 29.28 -4.07 6.45
C HIS A 63 29.75 -3.31 5.18
N ASP A 64 29.43 -2.04 5.03
CA ASP A 64 29.79 -1.19 3.88
C ASP A 64 29.45 -1.83 2.51
N VAL A 65 28.24 -2.34 2.35
CA VAL A 65 27.79 -3.03 1.14
C VAL A 65 27.35 -2.03 0.08
N HIS A 66 28.09 -1.96 -1.03
CA HIS A 66 27.86 -1.00 -2.12
C HIS A 66 27.00 -1.56 -3.26
N ASP A 67 26.73 -2.86 -3.28
CA ASP A 67 25.83 -3.46 -4.26
C ASP A 67 24.42 -2.87 -4.11
N PRO A 68 23.76 -2.45 -5.21
CA PRO A 68 22.48 -1.77 -5.10
C PRO A 68 21.33 -2.73 -4.77
N LEU A 69 20.33 -2.23 -4.05
CA LEU A 69 19.03 -2.92 -3.91
C LEU A 69 18.28 -2.90 -5.26
N PRO A 70 17.57 -3.99 -5.61
CA PRO A 70 17.28 -5.19 -4.82
C PRO A 70 18.34 -6.31 -4.93
N ALA A 71 19.35 -6.19 -5.79
CA ALA A 71 20.33 -7.26 -6.06
C ALA A 71 21.12 -7.69 -4.80
N SER A 72 21.38 -6.75 -3.90
CA SER A 72 22.09 -7.03 -2.65
C SER A 72 21.27 -7.71 -1.55
N LYS A 73 19.94 -7.88 -1.72
CA LYS A 73 19.08 -8.47 -0.66
C LYS A 73 19.56 -9.82 -0.13
N PRO A 74 19.94 -10.81 -0.96
CA PRO A 74 20.43 -12.08 -0.45
C PRO A 74 21.68 -11.95 0.42
N LYS A 75 22.62 -11.07 0.03
CA LYS A 75 23.83 -10.78 0.79
C LYS A 75 23.50 -10.12 2.14
N LEU A 76 22.60 -9.13 2.13
CA LEU A 76 22.17 -8.44 3.37
C LEU A 76 21.43 -9.39 4.31
N THR A 77 20.62 -10.31 3.77
CA THR A 77 19.94 -11.35 4.56
C THR A 77 20.96 -12.32 5.18
N ALA A 78 21.98 -12.73 4.46
CA ALA A 78 23.03 -13.59 4.99
C ALA A 78 23.82 -12.89 6.12
N LEU A 79 24.13 -11.60 5.96
CA LEU A 79 24.77 -10.81 7.01
C LEU A 79 23.90 -10.64 8.25
N ALA A 80 22.59 -10.41 8.07
CA ALA A 80 21.65 -10.37 9.17
C ALA A 80 21.53 -11.74 9.89
N ALA A 81 21.55 -12.85 9.11
CA ALA A 81 21.51 -14.20 9.67
C ALA A 81 22.72 -14.50 10.57
N ALA A 82 23.91 -14.08 10.15
CA ALA A 82 25.14 -14.25 10.93
C ALA A 82 25.11 -13.52 12.29
N LEU A 83 24.29 -12.49 12.43
CA LEU A 83 24.14 -11.71 13.68
C LEU A 83 22.90 -12.10 14.47
N THR A 84 21.98 -12.88 13.91
CA THR A 84 20.75 -13.28 14.60
C THR A 84 21.06 -14.28 15.73
N PRO A 85 20.74 -13.97 17.00
CA PRO A 85 21.06 -14.85 18.11
C PRO A 85 20.09 -16.03 18.19
N GLN A 86 20.52 -17.11 18.86
CA GLN A 86 19.71 -18.31 19.12
C GLN A 86 18.70 -18.12 20.27
N ARG A 87 18.88 -17.10 21.09
CA ARG A 87 18.02 -16.75 22.25
C ARG A 87 17.72 -15.26 22.20
N ARG A 88 16.52 -14.91 22.58
CA ARG A 88 16.01 -13.52 22.50
C ARG A 88 16.05 -12.97 21.08
N ALA A 89 15.76 -13.82 20.08
CA ALA A 89 15.77 -13.44 18.68
C ALA A 89 14.73 -12.36 18.37
N GLY A 90 13.58 -12.38 19.06
CA GLY A 90 12.55 -11.36 18.94
C GLY A 90 13.02 -9.98 19.45
N ASP A 91 13.70 -9.94 20.61
CA ASP A 91 14.27 -8.69 21.14
C ASP A 91 15.32 -8.10 20.19
N TYR A 92 16.21 -8.97 19.69
CA TYR A 92 17.23 -8.57 18.72
C TYR A 92 16.61 -8.01 17.43
N ALA A 93 15.60 -8.69 16.88
CA ALA A 93 14.93 -8.24 15.66
C ALA A 93 14.30 -6.85 15.85
N GLN A 94 13.59 -6.65 16.95
CA GLN A 94 13.01 -5.36 17.31
C GLN A 94 14.09 -4.28 17.49
N ALA A 95 15.15 -4.57 18.25
CA ALA A 95 16.25 -3.62 18.49
C ALA A 95 16.92 -3.17 17.19
N VAL A 96 17.16 -4.06 16.22
CA VAL A 96 17.76 -3.69 14.93
C VAL A 96 16.78 -2.89 14.05
N MET A 97 15.50 -3.23 14.04
CA MET A 97 14.48 -2.43 13.36
C MET A 97 14.37 -1.02 13.96
N ASP A 98 14.35 -0.90 15.29
CA ASP A 98 14.30 0.38 16.00
C ASP A 98 15.56 1.20 15.77
N LEU A 99 16.73 0.57 15.82
CA LEU A 99 18.00 1.21 15.44
C LEU A 99 17.92 1.84 14.04
N GLY A 100 17.37 1.09 13.09
CA GLY A 100 17.16 1.58 11.73
C GLY A 100 16.13 2.72 11.66
N ALA A 101 15.07 2.65 12.43
CA ALA A 101 14.01 3.64 12.42
C ALA A 101 14.40 4.96 13.10
N THR A 102 15.19 4.91 14.18
CA THR A 102 15.44 6.05 15.07
C THR A 102 16.84 6.65 14.95
N VAL A 103 17.87 5.83 14.82
CA VAL A 103 19.29 6.23 14.83
C VAL A 103 19.92 6.12 13.44
N CYS A 104 19.86 4.93 12.84
CA CYS A 104 20.43 4.67 11.52
C CYS A 104 19.45 5.05 10.40
N THR A 105 18.93 6.28 10.45
CA THR A 105 17.87 6.79 9.58
C THR A 105 18.30 6.91 8.11
N PRO A 106 17.36 6.96 7.14
CA PRO A 106 17.71 6.96 5.71
C PRO A 106 18.59 8.12 5.26
N ARG A 107 18.33 9.34 5.72
CA ARG A 107 19.03 10.54 5.22
C ARG A 107 20.13 11.03 6.13
N ASN A 108 19.88 11.15 7.42
CA ASN A 108 20.81 11.74 8.38
C ASN A 108 21.04 10.79 9.55
N PRO A 109 21.85 9.72 9.39
CA PRO A 109 22.10 8.79 10.48
C PRO A 109 22.86 9.45 11.61
N VAL A 110 22.41 9.26 12.85
CA VAL A 110 23.02 9.85 14.05
C VAL A 110 24.10 8.90 14.60
N CYS A 111 25.19 8.75 13.84
CA CYS A 111 26.25 7.79 14.14
C CYS A 111 26.94 8.01 15.49
N GLY A 112 26.93 9.24 16.02
CA GLY A 112 27.55 9.57 17.29
C GLY A 112 26.97 8.82 18.51
N ILE A 113 25.66 8.53 18.47
CA ILE A 113 24.95 7.81 19.55
C ILE A 113 24.66 6.34 19.20
N CYS A 114 25.08 5.89 18.02
CA CYS A 114 24.79 4.53 17.56
C CYS A 114 25.55 3.50 18.42
N PRO A 115 24.88 2.49 18.98
CA PRO A 115 25.56 1.44 19.77
C PRO A 115 26.52 0.59 18.92
N TRP A 116 26.32 0.57 17.59
CA TRP A 116 27.19 -0.13 16.62
C TRP A 116 28.17 0.79 15.88
N ARG A 117 28.43 1.98 16.43
CA ARG A 117 29.29 2.98 15.77
C ARG A 117 30.73 2.48 15.51
N ASP A 118 31.30 1.72 16.46
CA ASP A 118 32.69 1.33 16.41
C ASP A 118 32.95 0.20 15.38
N PRO A 119 32.15 -0.88 15.31
CA PRO A 119 32.28 -1.89 14.26
C PRO A 119 31.69 -1.49 12.90
N CYS A 120 31.07 -0.30 12.75
CA CYS A 120 30.40 0.09 11.52
C CYS A 120 31.39 0.51 10.41
N ALA A 121 31.56 -0.37 9.40
CA ALA A 121 32.47 -0.12 8.30
C ALA A 121 32.12 1.12 7.46
N ALA A 122 30.84 1.35 7.17
CA ALA A 122 30.42 2.52 6.41
C ALA A 122 30.64 3.83 7.18
N ARG A 123 30.54 3.81 8.53
CA ARG A 123 30.92 4.97 9.34
C ARG A 123 32.41 5.23 9.24
N ALA A 124 33.23 4.21 9.39
CA ALA A 124 34.69 4.32 9.28
C ALA A 124 35.13 4.83 7.89
N ALA A 125 34.45 4.38 6.83
CA ALA A 125 34.70 4.79 5.45
C ALA A 125 34.03 6.13 5.06
N GLY A 126 33.18 6.72 5.90
CA GLY A 126 32.45 7.95 5.57
C GLY A 126 31.30 7.75 4.55
N THR A 127 30.90 6.51 4.25
CA THR A 127 29.94 6.16 3.20
C THR A 127 28.51 5.99 3.72
N ALA A 128 28.29 6.05 5.03
CA ALA A 128 27.00 5.72 5.66
C ALA A 128 25.79 6.46 5.07
N ALA A 129 25.92 7.75 4.73
CA ALA A 129 24.82 8.52 4.15
C ALA A 129 24.41 8.05 2.74
N ALA A 130 25.34 7.44 1.99
CA ALA A 130 25.13 6.95 0.61
C ALA A 130 24.54 5.53 0.54
N LEU A 131 24.46 4.81 1.67
CA LEU A 131 24.01 3.42 1.73
C LEU A 131 22.64 3.24 2.40
N PRO A 132 21.86 2.24 1.98
CA PRO A 132 22.10 1.34 0.85
C PRO A 132 21.91 2.06 -0.51
N LYS A 133 22.71 1.69 -1.50
CA LYS A 133 22.47 2.12 -2.88
C LYS A 133 21.19 1.50 -3.40
N LYS A 134 20.48 2.25 -4.26
CA LYS A 134 19.24 1.78 -4.90
C LYS A 134 19.34 2.01 -6.40
N ILE A 135 18.88 1.03 -7.18
CA ILE A 135 18.67 1.25 -8.61
C ILE A 135 17.57 2.30 -8.76
N PRO A 136 17.76 3.33 -9.61
CA PRO A 136 16.73 4.30 -9.88
C PRO A 136 15.42 3.63 -10.29
N LYS A 137 14.32 3.99 -9.65
CA LYS A 137 13.01 3.46 -10.02
C LYS A 137 12.66 3.92 -11.43
N LYS A 138 12.16 2.99 -12.27
CA LYS A 138 11.54 3.36 -13.54
C LYS A 138 10.41 4.36 -13.27
N LYS A 139 10.23 5.32 -14.19
CA LYS A 139 9.08 6.23 -14.11
C LYS A 139 7.80 5.41 -14.02
N VAL A 140 6.99 5.76 -13.04
CA VAL A 140 5.68 5.12 -12.84
C VAL A 140 4.75 5.62 -13.94
N PRO A 141 4.09 4.73 -14.73
CA PRO A 141 3.20 5.15 -15.81
C PRO A 141 1.98 5.90 -15.25
N THR A 142 1.43 6.81 -16.03
CA THR A 142 0.15 7.45 -15.73
C THR A 142 -0.95 6.72 -16.50
N ARG A 143 -2.01 6.33 -15.80
CA ARG A 143 -3.23 5.79 -16.40
C ARG A 143 -4.33 6.83 -16.33
N GLN A 144 -5.12 6.91 -17.37
CA GLN A 144 -6.25 7.80 -17.46
C GLN A 144 -7.56 7.02 -17.32
N GLY A 145 -8.61 7.71 -16.92
CA GLY A 145 -9.96 7.19 -16.84
C GLY A 145 -10.99 8.31 -16.78
N ILE A 146 -12.26 7.95 -16.92
CA ILE A 146 -13.39 8.85 -16.71
C ILE A 146 -14.15 8.35 -15.50
N ALA A 147 -14.43 9.24 -14.56
CA ALA A 147 -15.33 8.99 -13.43
C ALA A 147 -16.67 9.66 -13.70
N TYR A 148 -17.73 8.90 -13.61
CA TYR A 148 -19.10 9.36 -13.84
C TYR A 148 -19.79 9.60 -12.51
N VAL A 149 -20.18 10.84 -12.27
CA VAL A 149 -20.86 11.24 -11.04
C VAL A 149 -22.26 11.72 -11.40
N ALA A 150 -23.22 10.85 -11.24
CA ALA A 150 -24.63 11.21 -11.37
C ALA A 150 -25.25 11.47 -10.00
N ARG A 151 -26.01 12.54 -9.92
CA ARG A 151 -26.83 12.89 -8.78
C ARG A 151 -28.29 12.92 -9.22
N ARG A 152 -29.15 12.20 -8.50
CA ARG A 152 -30.59 12.20 -8.73
C ARG A 152 -31.21 13.45 -8.14
N CYS A 153 -32.36 13.91 -8.65
CA CYS A 153 -33.04 15.13 -8.18
C CYS A 153 -33.38 15.11 -6.69
N ASP A 154 -33.61 13.93 -6.09
CA ASP A 154 -33.79 13.75 -4.64
C ASP A 154 -32.47 13.77 -3.84
N GLY A 155 -31.33 13.95 -4.51
CA GLY A 155 -30.01 14.05 -3.92
C GLY A 155 -29.24 12.74 -3.83
N ALA A 156 -29.80 11.59 -4.25
CA ALA A 156 -29.13 10.30 -4.23
C ALA A 156 -27.91 10.25 -5.20
N TRP A 157 -26.87 9.49 -4.84
CA TRP A 157 -25.63 9.36 -5.59
C TRP A 157 -25.56 8.03 -6.32
N LEU A 158 -25.21 8.04 -7.61
CA LEU A 158 -24.95 6.82 -8.36
C LEU A 158 -23.60 6.24 -7.96
N LEU A 159 -23.61 5.02 -7.45
CA LEU A 159 -22.41 4.23 -7.13
C LEU A 159 -22.44 2.89 -7.85
N GLU A 160 -21.30 2.25 -7.94
CA GLU A 160 -21.18 0.85 -8.34
C GLU A 160 -20.24 0.09 -7.38
N THR A 161 -20.47 -1.20 -7.23
CA THR A 161 -19.53 -2.10 -6.54
C THR A 161 -18.58 -2.68 -7.59
N ARG A 162 -17.29 -2.44 -7.42
CA ARG A 162 -16.27 -2.96 -8.34
C ARG A 162 -16.23 -4.49 -8.29
N PRO A 163 -15.89 -5.13 -9.42
CA PRO A 163 -15.71 -6.58 -9.45
C PRO A 163 -14.77 -7.05 -8.33
N ASP A 164 -15.04 -8.23 -7.80
CA ASP A 164 -14.29 -8.77 -6.66
C ASP A 164 -12.78 -8.92 -6.89
N LYS A 165 -12.36 -9.14 -8.13
CA LYS A 165 -10.95 -9.26 -8.51
C LYS A 165 -10.40 -7.93 -9.02
N GLY A 166 -9.12 -7.70 -8.78
CA GLY A 166 -8.41 -6.52 -9.27
C GLY A 166 -8.31 -5.38 -8.26
N LEU A 167 -7.91 -4.22 -8.74
CA LEU A 167 -7.65 -3.03 -7.93
C LEU A 167 -8.96 -2.47 -7.37
N LEU A 168 -8.98 -2.19 -6.08
CA LEU A 168 -10.17 -1.74 -5.33
C LEU A 168 -11.35 -2.73 -5.42
N GLY A 169 -11.08 -4.02 -5.67
CA GLY A 169 -12.10 -5.03 -5.86
C GLY A 169 -13.06 -5.17 -4.68
N GLY A 170 -14.37 -5.27 -4.96
CA GLY A 170 -15.44 -5.36 -3.98
C GLY A 170 -15.74 -4.06 -3.23
N MET A 171 -15.04 -2.96 -3.55
CA MET A 171 -15.31 -1.66 -2.94
C MET A 171 -16.34 -0.87 -3.75
N GLN A 172 -17.15 -0.08 -3.06
CA GLN A 172 -18.06 0.87 -3.69
C GLN A 172 -17.30 2.10 -4.20
N GLY A 173 -17.75 2.66 -5.30
CA GLY A 173 -17.20 3.90 -5.84
C GLY A 173 -18.07 4.48 -6.93
N PHE A 174 -17.71 5.64 -7.43
CA PHE A 174 -18.34 6.18 -8.64
C PHE A 174 -18.04 5.25 -9.83
N PRO A 175 -18.98 5.04 -10.75
CA PRO A 175 -18.71 4.32 -11.99
C PRO A 175 -17.54 4.93 -12.75
N THR A 176 -16.66 4.08 -13.28
CA THR A 176 -15.52 4.54 -14.08
C THR A 176 -15.37 3.71 -15.34
N THR A 177 -14.68 4.27 -16.33
CA THR A 177 -14.10 3.47 -17.42
C THR A 177 -13.03 2.51 -16.91
N THR A 178 -12.55 1.62 -17.75
CA THR A 178 -11.26 0.96 -17.56
C THR A 178 -10.14 1.99 -17.54
N TRP A 179 -9.13 1.79 -16.68
CA TRP A 179 -8.01 2.72 -16.52
C TRP A 179 -6.82 2.31 -17.39
N GLY A 180 -6.45 3.14 -18.34
CA GLY A 180 -5.39 2.86 -19.32
C GLY A 180 -4.86 4.12 -19.99
N ASP A 181 -4.14 3.96 -21.10
CA ASP A 181 -3.56 5.09 -21.83
C ASP A 181 -4.62 5.84 -22.67
N ASN A 182 -5.68 5.14 -23.10
CA ASN A 182 -6.77 5.70 -23.90
C ASN A 182 -8.12 5.12 -23.42
N PRO A 183 -8.71 5.65 -22.33
CA PRO A 183 -9.97 5.17 -21.80
C PRO A 183 -11.12 5.48 -22.76
N GLN A 184 -11.87 4.46 -23.16
CA GLN A 184 -13.07 4.65 -23.97
C GLN A 184 -14.24 5.05 -23.09
N PRO A 185 -15.06 6.04 -23.48
CA PRO A 185 -16.26 6.40 -22.74
C PRO A 185 -17.20 5.20 -22.56
N ASP A 186 -17.67 5.01 -21.34
CA ASP A 186 -18.61 3.95 -20.98
C ASP A 186 -19.53 4.47 -19.86
N PRO A 187 -20.48 5.35 -20.20
CA PRO A 187 -21.35 5.97 -19.22
C PRO A 187 -22.33 4.96 -18.63
N PRO A 188 -22.59 5.02 -17.31
CA PRO A 188 -23.47 4.09 -16.59
C PRO A 188 -24.95 4.29 -16.88
N LEU A 189 -25.33 5.40 -17.50
CA LEU A 189 -26.67 5.75 -17.94
C LEU A 189 -26.61 6.70 -19.12
N ASP A 190 -27.69 6.83 -19.87
CA ASP A 190 -27.80 7.75 -21.01
C ASP A 190 -28.25 9.12 -20.50
N ALA A 191 -27.34 10.10 -20.54
CA ALA A 191 -27.62 11.47 -20.13
C ALA A 191 -26.64 12.46 -20.79
N ALA A 192 -26.94 13.74 -20.68
CA ALA A 192 -26.07 14.82 -21.15
C ALA A 192 -24.97 15.12 -20.11
N TRP A 193 -23.93 14.30 -20.13
CA TRP A 193 -22.79 14.43 -19.22
C TRP A 193 -22.00 15.71 -19.47
N GLN A 194 -21.70 16.43 -18.39
CA GLN A 194 -20.86 17.63 -18.40
C GLN A 194 -19.47 17.31 -17.86
N THR A 195 -18.43 17.71 -18.57
CA THR A 195 -17.05 17.53 -18.11
C THR A 195 -16.73 18.58 -17.06
N HIS A 196 -16.30 18.14 -15.90
CA HIS A 196 -15.84 19.00 -14.81
C HIS A 196 -14.46 19.59 -15.10
N ASN A 197 -14.22 20.82 -14.70
CA ASN A 197 -12.99 21.55 -14.99
C ASN A 197 -11.72 21.02 -14.28
N THR A 198 -11.88 20.13 -13.28
CA THR A 198 -10.76 19.58 -12.52
C THR A 198 -10.63 18.08 -12.72
N LEU A 199 -9.41 17.58 -12.54
CA LEU A 199 -9.09 16.15 -12.58
C LEU A 199 -8.89 15.62 -11.15
N ALA A 200 -9.37 14.41 -10.89
CA ALA A 200 -9.01 13.70 -9.67
C ALA A 200 -7.71 12.91 -9.90
N ARG A 201 -6.68 13.18 -9.06
CA ARG A 201 -5.38 12.53 -9.17
C ARG A 201 -5.11 11.64 -7.96
N HIS A 202 -4.68 10.41 -8.21
CA HIS A 202 -4.28 9.47 -7.17
C HIS A 202 -3.06 8.68 -7.58
N THR A 203 -2.13 8.44 -6.63
CA THR A 203 -0.94 7.63 -6.90
C THR A 203 -1.09 6.28 -6.23
N PHE A 204 -1.08 5.23 -7.03
CA PHE A 204 -0.93 3.85 -6.58
C PHE A 204 0.54 3.43 -6.59
N THR A 205 0.87 2.29 -6.02
CA THR A 205 2.25 1.78 -5.97
C THR A 205 2.89 1.63 -7.35
N HIS A 206 2.09 1.30 -8.38
CA HIS A 206 2.61 0.93 -9.70
C HIS A 206 2.20 1.89 -10.82
N PHE A 207 1.34 2.87 -10.57
CA PHE A 207 0.93 3.88 -11.56
C PHE A 207 0.31 5.11 -10.88
N HIS A 208 0.36 6.24 -11.61
CA HIS A 208 -0.44 7.41 -11.29
C HIS A 208 -1.79 7.30 -12.00
N LEU A 209 -2.87 7.69 -11.34
CA LEU A 209 -4.21 7.72 -11.92
C LEU A 209 -4.65 9.16 -12.08
N GLU A 210 -5.14 9.50 -13.26
CA GLU A 210 -5.83 10.74 -13.57
C GLU A 210 -7.24 10.43 -14.05
N LEU A 211 -8.24 10.93 -13.34
CA LEU A 211 -9.64 10.75 -13.69
C LEU A 211 -10.24 12.08 -14.16
N THR A 212 -10.67 12.11 -15.41
CA THR A 212 -11.59 13.14 -15.88
C THR A 212 -12.93 12.91 -15.21
N ILE A 213 -13.54 13.95 -14.67
CA ILE A 213 -14.81 13.83 -13.97
C ILE A 213 -15.93 14.29 -14.91
N GLN A 214 -16.94 13.46 -15.08
CA GLN A 214 -18.16 13.81 -15.77
C GLN A 214 -19.32 13.81 -14.75
N THR A 215 -20.12 14.86 -14.78
CA THR A 215 -21.23 15.07 -13.85
C THR A 215 -22.55 15.19 -14.59
N VAL A 216 -23.62 14.76 -13.94
CA VAL A 216 -24.99 14.95 -14.42
C VAL A 216 -25.99 14.94 -13.26
N THR A 217 -27.05 15.72 -13.36
CA THR A 217 -28.25 15.57 -12.53
C THR A 217 -29.33 14.88 -13.35
N VAL A 218 -29.98 13.88 -12.76
CA VAL A 218 -30.97 13.04 -13.45
C VAL A 218 -32.28 12.94 -12.65
N GLU A 219 -33.35 12.63 -13.35
CA GLU A 219 -34.66 12.39 -12.76
C GLU A 219 -34.71 11.04 -12.00
N ASN A 220 -35.77 10.84 -11.20
CA ASN A 220 -35.90 9.67 -10.34
C ASN A 220 -36.13 8.36 -11.10
N ASP A 221 -36.66 8.41 -12.30
CA ASP A 221 -37.02 7.28 -13.14
C ASP A 221 -35.96 6.95 -14.23
N VAL A 222 -34.77 7.53 -14.13
CA VAL A 222 -33.70 7.31 -15.13
C VAL A 222 -33.31 5.83 -15.23
N ALA A 223 -33.26 5.34 -16.47
CA ALA A 223 -32.80 3.98 -16.75
C ALA A 223 -31.27 3.88 -16.61
N MET A 224 -30.80 2.92 -15.84
CA MET A 224 -29.37 2.67 -15.61
C MET A 224 -28.89 1.46 -16.39
N LYS A 225 -27.69 1.52 -16.96
CA LYS A 225 -26.99 0.37 -17.57
C LYS A 225 -26.22 -0.41 -16.49
N ARG A 226 -25.70 0.30 -15.46
CA ARG A 226 -24.98 -0.28 -14.34
C ARG A 226 -24.97 0.66 -13.13
N GLY A 227 -24.65 0.11 -11.96
CA GLY A 227 -24.64 0.84 -10.70
C GLY A 227 -26.01 0.85 -10.00
N TYR A 228 -26.10 1.62 -8.94
CA TYR A 228 -27.32 1.80 -8.14
C TYR A 228 -27.24 3.15 -7.41
N PHE A 229 -28.40 3.74 -7.16
CA PHE A 229 -28.46 4.96 -6.38
C PHE A 229 -28.44 4.68 -4.88
N VAL A 230 -27.63 5.47 -4.17
CA VAL A 230 -27.51 5.48 -2.70
C VAL A 230 -28.10 6.80 -2.22
N GLU A 231 -29.07 6.74 -1.33
CA GLU A 231 -29.70 7.92 -0.76
C GLU A 231 -28.70 8.79 0.00
N THR A 232 -28.95 10.10 0.03
CA THR A 232 -28.06 11.07 0.68
C THR A 232 -27.82 10.73 2.16
N ALA A 233 -28.83 10.22 2.86
CA ALA A 233 -28.73 9.83 4.27
C ALA A 233 -27.82 8.61 4.50
N GLN A 234 -27.61 7.77 3.49
CA GLN A 234 -26.77 6.57 3.54
C GLN A 234 -25.40 6.79 2.91
N PHE A 235 -25.22 7.88 2.17
CA PHE A 235 -23.98 8.21 1.50
C PHE A 235 -23.00 8.88 2.45
N ASP A 236 -21.90 8.19 2.76
CA ASP A 236 -20.75 8.78 3.47
C ASP A 236 -19.50 8.69 2.58
N PRO A 237 -18.96 9.84 2.13
CA PRO A 237 -17.75 9.87 1.31
C PRO A 237 -16.53 9.24 2.00
N LYS A 238 -16.51 9.09 3.32
CA LYS A 238 -15.45 8.39 4.07
C LYS A 238 -15.40 6.91 3.75
N ASN A 239 -16.51 6.31 3.33
CA ASN A 239 -16.59 4.90 2.94
C ASN A 239 -16.04 4.65 1.53
N LEU A 240 -15.84 5.70 0.72
CA LEU A 240 -15.23 5.58 -0.60
C LEU A 240 -13.72 5.31 -0.50
N PRO A 241 -13.16 4.50 -1.42
CA PRO A 241 -11.72 4.41 -1.61
C PRO A 241 -11.11 5.79 -1.83
N THR A 242 -9.88 6.01 -1.38
CA THR A 242 -9.21 7.34 -1.44
C THR A 242 -9.23 7.95 -2.85
N ALA A 243 -9.08 7.13 -3.91
CA ALA A 243 -9.17 7.62 -5.29
C ALA A 243 -10.57 8.20 -5.61
N MET A 244 -11.63 7.52 -5.18
CA MET A 244 -13.01 7.96 -5.39
C MET A 244 -13.41 9.11 -4.47
N ARG A 245 -12.89 9.14 -3.25
CA ARG A 245 -13.07 10.27 -2.34
C ARG A 245 -12.50 11.55 -2.94
N LYS A 246 -11.35 11.49 -3.60
CA LYS A 246 -10.78 12.63 -4.32
C LYS A 246 -11.67 13.10 -5.48
N VAL A 247 -12.37 12.20 -6.17
CA VAL A 247 -13.39 12.61 -7.16
C VAL A 247 -14.50 13.41 -6.47
N TYR A 248 -15.03 12.91 -5.35
CA TYR A 248 -16.04 13.61 -4.59
C TYR A 248 -15.58 14.99 -4.10
N GLU A 249 -14.36 15.08 -3.56
CA GLU A 249 -13.76 16.32 -3.05
C GLU A 249 -13.68 17.40 -4.14
N GLN A 250 -13.35 17.04 -5.39
CA GLN A 250 -13.31 17.99 -6.50
C GLN A 250 -14.69 18.56 -6.82
N ILE A 251 -15.74 17.75 -6.75
CA ILE A 251 -17.11 18.18 -7.03
C ILE A 251 -17.67 19.03 -5.86
N ALA A 252 -17.41 18.60 -4.63
CA ALA A 252 -17.86 19.30 -3.43
C ALA A 252 -17.20 20.66 -3.23
N ALA A 253 -15.97 20.84 -3.75
CA ALA A 253 -15.22 22.10 -3.69
C ALA A 253 -15.67 23.14 -4.73
N THR A 254 -16.44 22.73 -5.74
CA THR A 254 -16.93 23.66 -6.79
C THR A 254 -18.23 24.32 -6.31
N PRO A 255 -18.28 25.64 -6.19
CA PRO A 255 -19.52 26.35 -5.86
C PRO A 255 -20.61 25.99 -6.88
N ARG A 256 -21.83 25.68 -6.39
CA ARG A 256 -22.97 25.54 -7.28
C ARG A 256 -23.21 26.89 -7.94
N HIS A 257 -23.10 26.97 -9.24
CA HIS A 257 -23.71 28.04 -10.00
C HIS A 257 -25.21 27.70 -10.07
N ASP A 258 -25.98 28.33 -9.17
CA ASP A 258 -27.46 28.35 -9.25
C ASP A 258 -27.91 29.07 -10.50
#